data_9734c06151ec267a49f1c38574931f22
#
_entry.id   9734c06151ec267a49f1c38574931f22
#
_cell.length_a   1.000
_cell.length_b   1.000
_cell.length_c   1.000
_cell.angle_alpha   90.00
_cell.angle_beta   90.00
_cell.angle_gamma   90.00
#
_symmetry.space_group_name_H-M   'P 1'
#
loop_
_entity.id
_entity.type
_entity.pdbx_description
1 polymer ?
#
loop_
_entity_poly.entity_id
_entity_poly.type
_entity_poly.pdbx_seq_one_letter_code
_entity_poly.pdbx_strand_id
1 'polypeptide(L)'
;MSIDELIQHLSDFAPVDERERESIATFVSVAPTLRDPFNEHADPVHITASGILVSDDGTVTALHLHKRLGMWLQPGGHIEPGESPAAGALREAAEEIGVPVRHETEGGLLFHVDVHPGPKGHTHLDLRYLLRAPQVTPRPADGESSQVGWFAWEEAGAMADAGLAGALRAARALLGTA
;
A
#
# COMPACT_ATOMS: atom_id res chain seq x y z
N MET A 1 -10.60 -8.32 10.18
CA MET A 1 -9.92 -9.53 9.64
C MET A 1 -8.86 -9.94 10.65
N SER A 2 -8.92 -11.16 11.15
CA SER A 2 -7.89 -11.74 12.02
C SER A 2 -6.64 -12.10 11.21
N ILE A 3 -5.52 -12.38 11.90
CA ILE A 3 -4.29 -12.85 11.23
C ILE A 3 -4.54 -14.16 10.48
N ASP A 4 -5.30 -15.09 11.05
CA ASP A 4 -5.60 -16.37 10.41
C ASP A 4 -6.43 -16.20 9.14
N GLU A 5 -7.43 -15.32 9.15
CA GLU A 5 -8.22 -14.97 7.95
C GLU A 5 -7.35 -14.31 6.88
N LEU A 6 -6.42 -13.44 7.29
CA LEU A 6 -5.49 -12.78 6.39
C LEU A 6 -4.54 -13.80 5.73
N ILE A 7 -3.96 -14.70 6.52
CA ILE A 7 -3.07 -15.76 6.02
C ILE A 7 -3.82 -16.66 5.03
N GLN A 8 -5.04 -17.07 5.36
CA GLN A 8 -5.85 -17.87 4.44
C GLN A 8 -6.09 -17.12 3.14
N HIS A 9 -6.43 -15.84 3.21
CA HIS A 9 -6.64 -15.00 2.04
C HIS A 9 -5.37 -14.89 1.18
N LEU A 10 -4.20 -14.64 1.81
CA LEU A 10 -2.92 -14.55 1.09
C LEU A 10 -2.46 -15.88 0.48
N SER A 11 -2.86 -17.01 1.05
CA SER A 11 -2.54 -18.32 0.49
C SER A 11 -3.22 -18.59 -0.87
N ASP A 12 -4.29 -17.88 -1.16
CA ASP A 12 -5.04 -17.97 -2.43
C ASP A 12 -4.57 -16.93 -3.47
N PHE A 13 -3.61 -16.06 -3.11
CA PHE A 13 -3.07 -15.04 -4.01
C PHE A 13 -2.25 -15.65 -5.15
N ALA A 14 -2.48 -15.14 -6.35
CA ALA A 14 -1.61 -15.39 -7.50
C ALA A 14 -0.58 -14.24 -7.60
N PRO A 15 0.67 -14.44 -7.17
CA PRO A 15 1.66 -13.37 -7.13
C PRO A 15 1.98 -12.85 -8.54
N VAL A 16 2.11 -11.52 -8.67
CA VAL A 16 2.40 -10.87 -9.95
C VAL A 16 3.85 -11.10 -10.42
N ASP A 17 4.75 -11.37 -9.47
CA ASP A 17 6.16 -11.65 -9.72
C ASP A 17 6.80 -12.46 -8.58
N GLU A 18 8.11 -12.74 -8.70
CA GLU A 18 8.87 -13.50 -7.71
C GLU A 18 9.00 -12.75 -6.37
N ARG A 19 9.15 -11.42 -6.42
CA ARG A 19 9.24 -10.60 -5.20
C ARG A 19 7.96 -10.71 -4.36
N GLU A 20 6.81 -10.63 -4.98
CA GLU A 20 5.53 -10.78 -4.26
C GLU A 20 5.37 -12.21 -3.72
N ARG A 21 5.80 -13.24 -4.47
CA ARG A 21 5.79 -14.63 -3.98
C ARG A 21 6.62 -14.78 -2.71
N GLU A 22 7.83 -14.24 -2.68
CA GLU A 22 8.70 -14.24 -1.51
C GLU A 22 8.10 -13.43 -0.35
N SER A 23 7.46 -12.30 -0.66
CA SER A 23 6.77 -11.46 0.33
C SER A 23 5.60 -12.21 0.97
N ILE A 24 4.75 -12.88 0.19
CA ILE A 24 3.64 -13.70 0.70
C ILE A 24 4.19 -14.83 1.59
N ALA A 25 5.22 -15.56 1.14
CA ALA A 25 5.83 -16.62 1.93
C ALA A 25 6.39 -16.12 3.27
N THR A 26 7.03 -14.95 3.25
CA THR A 26 7.55 -14.31 4.46
C THR A 26 6.40 -13.89 5.37
N PHE A 27 5.37 -13.24 4.82
CA PHE A 27 4.19 -12.79 5.57
C PHE A 27 3.52 -13.98 6.30
N VAL A 28 3.20 -15.04 5.56
CA VAL A 28 2.54 -16.25 6.08
C VAL A 28 3.37 -16.91 7.18
N SER A 29 4.70 -16.91 7.07
CA SER A 29 5.57 -17.53 8.06
C SER A 29 5.82 -16.66 9.30
N VAL A 30 5.87 -15.34 9.14
CA VAL A 30 6.29 -14.40 10.20
C VAL A 30 5.09 -13.84 10.97
N ALA A 31 4.02 -13.42 10.30
CA ALA A 31 2.90 -12.73 10.96
C ALA A 31 2.28 -13.51 12.13
N PRO A 32 2.13 -14.85 12.10
CA PRO A 32 1.61 -15.64 13.24
C PRO A 32 2.54 -15.66 14.46
N THR A 33 3.82 -15.33 14.29
CA THR A 33 4.81 -15.35 15.38
C THR A 33 4.88 -14.03 16.14
N LEU A 34 4.30 -12.97 15.58
CA LEU A 34 4.34 -11.64 16.16
C LEU A 34 3.37 -11.52 17.33
N ARG A 35 3.80 -10.86 18.41
CA ARG A 35 2.98 -10.67 19.62
C ARG A 35 1.77 -9.76 19.37
N ASP A 36 1.98 -8.67 18.63
CA ASP A 36 0.95 -7.69 18.26
C ASP A 36 1.28 -7.14 16.87
N PRO A 37 0.89 -7.88 15.80
CA PRO A 37 1.42 -7.69 14.45
C PRO A 37 1.06 -6.33 13.82
N PHE A 38 0.07 -5.63 14.33
CA PHE A 38 -0.33 -4.30 13.84
C PHE A 38 0.31 -3.13 14.60
N ASN A 39 1.06 -3.40 15.65
CA ASN A 39 1.62 -2.39 16.53
C ASN A 39 3.12 -2.21 16.27
N GLU A 40 3.51 -1.07 15.68
CA GLU A 40 4.92 -0.76 15.37
C GLU A 40 5.85 -0.74 16.61
N HIS A 41 5.28 -0.65 17.83
CA HIS A 41 6.04 -0.63 19.08
C HIS A 41 6.18 -2.00 19.72
N ALA A 42 5.46 -3.01 19.25
CA ALA A 42 5.48 -4.35 19.83
C ALA A 42 6.67 -5.18 19.33
N ASP A 43 6.95 -5.11 18.04
CA ASP A 43 8.01 -5.85 17.37
C ASP A 43 8.67 -5.00 16.26
N PRO A 44 9.97 -5.21 15.97
CA PRO A 44 10.63 -4.55 14.82
C PRO A 44 10.02 -4.94 13.46
N VAL A 45 9.35 -6.10 13.41
CA VAL A 45 8.57 -6.55 12.25
C VAL A 45 7.10 -6.34 12.57
N HIS A 46 6.38 -5.65 11.71
CA HIS A 46 4.95 -5.40 11.90
C HIS A 46 4.24 -5.16 10.57
N ILE A 47 2.91 -5.26 10.61
CA ILE A 47 2.07 -5.07 9.44
C ILE A 47 1.81 -3.58 9.23
N THR A 48 1.95 -3.14 7.99
CA THR A 48 1.57 -1.82 7.50
C THR A 48 0.49 -1.94 6.43
N ALA A 49 -0.14 -0.83 6.10
CA ALA A 49 -1.13 -0.79 5.04
C ALA A 49 -0.89 0.42 4.12
N SER A 50 -0.93 0.18 2.82
CA SER A 50 -0.77 1.20 1.80
C SER A 50 -1.81 1.09 0.70
N GLY A 51 -1.93 2.11 -0.14
CA GLY A 51 -2.90 2.16 -1.21
C GLY A 51 -2.30 2.52 -2.56
N ILE A 52 -2.57 1.73 -3.60
CA ILE A 52 -2.40 2.21 -4.96
C ILE A 52 -3.66 3.01 -5.30
N LEU A 53 -3.50 4.34 -5.28
CA LEU A 53 -4.58 5.28 -5.51
C LEU A 53 -4.68 5.62 -7.00
N VAL A 54 -5.77 5.22 -7.61
CA VAL A 54 -6.02 5.36 -9.04
C VAL A 54 -7.16 6.35 -9.28
N SER A 55 -7.04 7.16 -10.33
CA SER A 55 -8.11 8.05 -10.77
C SER A 55 -9.39 7.27 -11.11
N ASP A 56 -10.55 7.93 -11.02
CA ASP A 56 -11.84 7.30 -11.29
C ASP A 56 -11.94 6.74 -12.72
N ASP A 57 -11.25 7.36 -13.68
CA ASP A 57 -11.17 6.91 -15.06
C ASP A 57 -10.09 5.82 -15.32
N GLY A 58 -9.26 5.52 -14.31
CA GLY A 58 -8.22 4.48 -14.38
C GLY A 58 -6.95 4.89 -15.13
N THR A 59 -6.79 6.15 -15.52
CA THR A 59 -5.70 6.59 -16.42
C THR A 59 -4.40 6.96 -15.70
N VAL A 60 -4.49 7.37 -14.44
CA VAL A 60 -3.34 7.84 -13.65
C VAL A 60 -3.36 7.27 -12.23
N THR A 61 -2.21 7.26 -11.59
CA THR A 61 -2.05 6.92 -10.17
C THR A 61 -1.43 8.08 -9.40
N ALA A 62 -1.77 8.23 -8.12
CA ALA A 62 -1.19 9.25 -7.26
C ALA A 62 0.00 8.70 -6.47
N LEU A 63 1.09 9.46 -6.47
CA LEU A 63 2.28 9.19 -5.66
C LEU A 63 2.69 10.45 -4.90
N HIS A 64 3.42 10.26 -3.80
CA HIS A 64 4.07 11.33 -3.06
C HIS A 64 5.58 11.12 -2.98
N LEU A 65 6.35 12.20 -2.93
CA LEU A 65 7.78 12.14 -2.67
C LEU A 65 8.01 11.99 -1.17
N HIS A 66 8.38 10.80 -0.73
CA HIS A 66 8.58 10.50 0.69
C HIS A 66 9.76 11.32 1.25
N LYS A 67 9.50 12.17 2.25
CA LYS A 67 10.45 13.18 2.76
C LYS A 67 11.80 12.64 3.20
N ARG A 68 11.83 11.45 3.82
CA ARG A 68 13.06 10.85 4.37
C ARG A 68 13.81 10.01 3.34
N LEU A 69 13.07 9.30 2.48
CA LEU A 69 13.67 8.38 1.51
C LEU A 69 14.04 9.08 0.20
N GLY A 70 13.43 10.22 -0.11
CA GLY A 70 13.64 10.92 -1.36
C GLY A 70 13.18 10.12 -2.59
N MET A 71 12.20 9.24 -2.41
CA MET A 71 11.65 8.36 -3.42
C MET A 71 10.15 8.65 -3.61
N TRP A 72 9.68 8.50 -4.83
CA TRP A 72 8.26 8.50 -5.12
C TRP A 72 7.64 7.16 -4.70
N LEU A 73 6.66 7.22 -3.80
CA LEU A 73 6.00 6.04 -3.23
C LEU A 73 4.48 6.19 -3.30
N GLN A 74 3.80 5.07 -3.19
CA GLN A 74 2.38 5.03 -2.88
C GLN A 74 2.14 5.56 -1.46
N PRO A 75 0.96 6.15 -1.17
CA PRO A 75 0.58 6.52 0.20
C PRO A 75 0.40 5.28 1.08
N GLY A 76 0.81 5.38 2.34
CA GLY A 76 0.66 4.30 3.30
C GLY A 76 1.52 4.45 4.54
N GLY A 77 1.16 3.72 5.58
CA GLY A 77 1.84 3.81 6.88
C GLY A 77 1.39 2.77 7.89
N HIS A 78 1.53 3.12 9.16
CA HIS A 78 1.17 2.26 10.27
C HIS A 78 -0.35 2.19 10.48
N ILE A 79 -0.80 1.08 11.04
CA ILE A 79 -2.20 0.86 11.36
C ILE A 79 -2.43 1.36 12.80
N GLU A 80 -3.43 2.20 13.00
CA GLU A 80 -3.76 2.73 14.33
C GLU A 80 -4.49 1.70 15.20
N PRO A 81 -4.41 1.83 16.54
CA PRO A 81 -5.10 0.91 17.45
C PRO A 81 -6.61 0.82 17.17
N GLY A 82 -7.09 -0.38 16.90
CA GLY A 82 -8.50 -0.64 16.57
C GLY A 82 -8.89 -0.40 15.11
N GLU A 83 -7.95 0.05 14.28
CA GLU A 83 -8.15 0.23 12.85
C GLU A 83 -7.96 -1.11 12.09
N SER A 84 -8.69 -1.29 11.01
CA SER A 84 -8.41 -2.39 10.08
C SER A 84 -7.33 -1.96 9.07
N PRO A 85 -6.57 -2.90 8.47
CA PRO A 85 -5.59 -2.56 7.44
C PRO A 85 -6.20 -1.79 6.26
N ALA A 86 -7.41 -2.15 5.83
CA ALA A 86 -8.11 -1.42 4.79
C ALA A 86 -8.42 0.04 5.20
N ALA A 87 -8.85 0.26 6.45
CA ALA A 87 -9.10 1.61 6.95
C ALA A 87 -7.81 2.42 7.04
N GLY A 88 -6.70 1.81 7.50
CA GLY A 88 -5.38 2.45 7.55
C GLY A 88 -4.90 2.90 6.16
N ALA A 89 -4.99 2.04 5.17
CA ALA A 89 -4.65 2.40 3.79
C ALA A 89 -5.49 3.58 3.26
N LEU A 90 -6.77 3.62 3.61
CA LEU A 90 -7.68 4.70 3.22
C LEU A 90 -7.32 6.03 3.91
N ARG A 91 -7.07 5.98 5.23
CA ARG A 91 -6.69 7.15 6.05
C ARG A 91 -5.37 7.74 5.55
N GLU A 92 -4.33 6.92 5.43
CA GLU A 92 -3.01 7.36 4.96
C GLU A 92 -3.09 8.00 3.57
N ALA A 93 -3.84 7.39 2.64
CA ALA A 93 -4.02 7.95 1.32
C ALA A 93 -4.76 9.30 1.34
N ALA A 94 -5.74 9.46 2.23
CA ALA A 94 -6.45 10.73 2.39
C ALA A 94 -5.55 11.82 3.00
N GLU A 95 -4.69 11.47 3.94
CA GLU A 95 -3.77 12.40 4.61
C GLU A 95 -2.61 12.80 3.70
N GLU A 96 -1.93 11.82 3.10
CA GLU A 96 -0.71 12.05 2.31
C GLU A 96 -0.98 12.61 0.91
N ILE A 97 -2.12 12.26 0.29
CA ILE A 97 -2.50 12.78 -1.03
C ILE A 97 -3.47 13.96 -0.93
N GLY A 98 -4.37 13.94 0.06
CA GLY A 98 -5.29 15.04 0.30
C GLY A 98 -6.37 15.18 -0.77
N VAL A 99 -6.94 14.06 -1.22
CA VAL A 99 -8.09 14.00 -2.15
C VAL A 99 -9.18 13.12 -1.55
N PRO A 100 -10.45 13.21 -2.03
CA PRO A 100 -11.51 12.30 -1.58
C PRO A 100 -11.23 10.85 -2.02
N VAL A 101 -10.75 10.02 -1.11
CA VAL A 101 -10.37 8.62 -1.37
C VAL A 101 -11.50 7.67 -1.01
N ARG A 102 -11.67 6.61 -1.77
CA ARG A 102 -12.57 5.50 -1.47
C ARG A 102 -11.95 4.16 -1.86
N HIS A 103 -12.43 3.09 -1.27
CA HIS A 103 -12.07 1.75 -1.71
C HIS A 103 -12.68 1.43 -3.08
N GLU A 104 -12.03 0.56 -3.84
CA GLU A 104 -12.56 0.01 -5.09
C GLU A 104 -13.81 -0.85 -4.82
N THR A 105 -13.80 -1.62 -3.72
CA THR A 105 -14.91 -2.48 -3.31
C THR A 105 -15.26 -2.25 -1.85
N GLU A 106 -16.47 -2.58 -1.43
CA GLU A 106 -16.86 -2.58 -0.02
C GLU A 106 -15.93 -3.49 0.80
N GLY A 107 -15.42 -3.00 1.91
CA GLY A 107 -14.44 -3.70 2.76
C GLY A 107 -12.98 -3.62 2.31
N GLY A 108 -12.72 -3.05 1.14
CA GLY A 108 -11.36 -2.89 0.58
C GLY A 108 -10.90 -4.10 -0.26
N LEU A 109 -10.27 -3.82 -1.38
CA LEU A 109 -9.65 -4.82 -2.23
C LEU A 109 -8.15 -4.89 -1.92
N LEU A 110 -7.74 -5.85 -1.08
CA LEU A 110 -6.35 -6.25 -0.93
C LEU A 110 -5.92 -6.99 -2.19
N PHE A 111 -4.88 -6.53 -2.86
CA PHE A 111 -4.51 -7.08 -4.17
C PHE A 111 -3.01 -7.31 -4.36
N HIS A 112 -2.16 -6.82 -3.46
CA HIS A 112 -0.71 -6.96 -3.54
C HIS A 112 -0.10 -6.96 -2.13
N VAL A 113 1.03 -7.64 -1.97
CA VAL A 113 1.80 -7.71 -0.72
C VAL A 113 3.27 -7.44 -1.00
N ASP A 114 3.91 -6.67 -0.14
CA ASP A 114 5.36 -6.45 -0.22
C ASP A 114 5.99 -6.52 1.17
N VAL A 115 7.17 -7.13 1.27
CA VAL A 115 7.99 -7.11 2.48
C VAL A 115 9.23 -6.29 2.20
N HIS A 116 9.40 -5.21 2.95
CA HIS A 116 10.49 -4.27 2.73
C HIS A 116 11.04 -3.67 4.04
N PRO A 117 12.29 -3.17 4.04
CA PRO A 117 12.83 -2.43 5.16
C PRO A 117 12.05 -1.15 5.43
N GLY A 118 11.70 -0.94 6.69
CA GLY A 118 11.13 0.30 7.20
C GLY A 118 12.16 1.17 7.91
N PRO A 119 11.75 2.37 8.37
CA PRO A 119 12.60 3.24 9.18
C PRO A 119 13.07 2.56 10.47
N LYS A 120 14.17 3.05 11.06
CA LYS A 120 14.70 2.60 12.36
C LYS A 120 15.07 1.10 12.43
N GLY A 121 15.31 0.45 11.30
CA GLY A 121 15.64 -0.97 11.24
C GLY A 121 14.42 -1.90 11.36
N HIS A 122 13.21 -1.37 11.18
CA HIS A 122 12.00 -2.17 11.11
C HIS A 122 11.89 -2.92 9.77
N THR A 123 11.05 -3.93 9.75
CA THR A 123 10.60 -4.61 8.52
C THR A 123 9.09 -4.49 8.45
N HIS A 124 8.61 -3.94 7.35
CA HIS A 124 7.19 -3.80 7.08
C HIS A 124 6.68 -5.01 6.29
N LEU A 125 5.60 -5.59 6.79
CA LEU A 125 4.76 -6.54 6.08
C LEU A 125 3.60 -5.73 5.49
N ASP A 126 3.76 -5.19 4.29
CA ASP A 126 2.88 -4.17 3.71
C ASP A 126 1.73 -4.80 2.92
N LEU A 127 0.50 -4.50 3.34
CA LEU A 127 -0.75 -4.90 2.69
C LEU A 127 -1.23 -3.77 1.77
N ARG A 128 -1.31 -4.02 0.46
CA ARG A 128 -1.62 -2.99 -0.54
C ARG A 128 -3.05 -3.10 -1.06
N TYR A 129 -3.80 -2.03 -0.86
CA TYR A 129 -5.20 -1.92 -1.25
C TYR A 129 -5.37 -1.09 -2.52
N LEU A 130 -6.32 -1.48 -3.37
CA LEU A 130 -6.72 -0.67 -4.53
C LEU A 130 -7.71 0.41 -4.08
N LEU A 131 -7.34 1.66 -4.31
CA LEU A 131 -8.10 2.84 -3.93
C LEU A 131 -8.48 3.67 -5.16
N ARG A 132 -9.56 4.43 -5.06
CA ARG A 132 -10.07 5.33 -6.09
C ARG A 132 -10.24 6.75 -5.57
N ALA A 133 -10.00 7.71 -6.46
CA ALA A 133 -10.32 9.11 -6.21
C ALA A 133 -10.57 9.87 -7.53
N PRO A 134 -11.32 10.98 -7.49
CA PRO A 134 -11.35 11.91 -8.60
C PRO A 134 -9.96 12.54 -8.79
N GLN A 135 -9.55 12.72 -10.04
CA GLN A 135 -8.29 13.40 -10.38
C GLN A 135 -8.40 14.90 -10.14
N VAL A 136 -8.34 15.32 -8.89
CA VAL A 136 -8.33 16.72 -8.48
C VAL A 136 -6.95 17.12 -7.96
N THR A 137 -6.71 18.43 -7.79
CA THR A 137 -5.43 18.92 -7.24
C THR A 137 -5.23 18.40 -5.82
N PRO A 138 -4.13 17.66 -5.55
CA PRO A 138 -3.81 17.17 -4.23
C PRO A 138 -3.64 18.29 -3.19
N ARG A 139 -4.09 18.04 -1.97
CA ARG A 139 -3.93 18.92 -0.81
C ARG A 139 -3.59 18.11 0.43
N PRO A 140 -2.35 17.62 0.54
CA PRO A 140 -1.92 16.78 1.65
C PRO A 140 -2.11 17.49 3.00
N ALA A 141 -2.29 16.72 4.06
CA ALA A 141 -2.46 17.24 5.41
C ALA A 141 -1.19 17.96 5.91
N ASP A 142 -1.36 18.79 6.92
CA ASP A 142 -0.24 19.48 7.57
C ASP A 142 0.76 18.45 8.11
N GLY A 143 2.03 18.64 7.78
CA GLY A 143 3.07 17.68 8.16
C GLY A 143 3.43 16.71 7.04
N GLU A 144 2.57 16.47 6.08
CA GLU A 144 2.83 15.57 4.95
C GLU A 144 3.69 16.20 3.85
N SER A 145 4.13 15.38 2.89
CA SER A 145 4.90 15.87 1.75
C SER A 145 4.05 16.78 0.88
N SER A 146 4.54 17.98 0.58
CA SER A 146 3.91 18.86 -0.39
C SER A 146 4.16 18.44 -1.85
N GLN A 147 5.08 17.50 -2.07
CA GLN A 147 5.38 16.97 -3.39
C GLN A 147 4.53 15.72 -3.62
N VAL A 148 3.35 15.94 -4.17
CA VAL A 148 2.34 14.93 -4.48
C VAL A 148 1.84 15.19 -5.89
N GLY A 149 1.59 14.14 -6.66
CA GLY A 149 1.11 14.30 -8.03
C GLY A 149 0.37 13.08 -8.55
N TRP A 150 -0.37 13.33 -9.62
CA TRP A 150 -0.94 12.30 -10.47
C TRP A 150 0.01 12.02 -11.62
N PHE A 151 0.29 10.74 -11.87
CA PHE A 151 1.25 10.29 -12.88
C PHE A 151 0.60 9.27 -13.78
N ALA A 152 0.89 9.36 -15.06
CA ALA A 152 0.57 8.27 -16.00
C ALA A 152 1.29 6.98 -15.57
N TRP A 153 0.73 5.84 -15.90
CA TRP A 153 1.26 4.54 -15.47
C TRP A 153 2.73 4.33 -15.83
N GLU A 154 3.14 4.78 -17.00
CA GLU A 154 4.52 4.68 -17.50
C GLU A 154 5.47 5.59 -16.69
N GLU A 155 5.03 6.81 -16.35
CA GLU A 155 5.82 7.73 -15.51
C GLU A 155 5.97 7.19 -14.09
N ALA A 156 4.86 6.74 -13.48
CA ALA A 156 4.87 6.11 -12.16
C ALA A 156 5.80 4.89 -12.14
N GLY A 157 5.72 4.04 -13.16
CA GLY A 157 6.57 2.86 -13.28
C GLY A 157 8.05 3.19 -13.45
N ALA A 158 8.39 4.29 -14.12
CA ALA A 158 9.77 4.74 -14.29
C ALA A 158 10.41 5.30 -13.00
N MET A 159 9.58 5.78 -12.07
CA MET A 159 10.02 6.31 -10.77
C MET A 159 9.98 5.26 -9.66
N ALA A 160 9.27 4.15 -9.87
CA ALA A 160 8.98 3.13 -8.87
C ALA A 160 10.23 2.30 -8.52
N ASP A 161 10.34 1.95 -7.25
CA ASP A 161 11.19 0.82 -6.85
C ASP A 161 10.57 -0.52 -7.28
N ALA A 162 11.25 -1.62 -7.01
CA ALA A 162 10.78 -2.95 -7.42
C ALA A 162 9.43 -3.35 -6.79
N GLY A 163 9.21 -2.97 -5.53
CA GLY A 163 7.97 -3.25 -4.81
C GLY A 163 6.78 -2.48 -5.38
N LEU A 164 6.93 -1.16 -5.55
CA LEU A 164 5.90 -0.32 -6.17
C LEU A 164 5.64 -0.73 -7.62
N ALA A 165 6.69 -1.03 -8.40
CA ALA A 165 6.52 -1.47 -9.79
C ALA A 165 5.70 -2.77 -9.90
N GLY A 166 5.86 -3.71 -8.96
CA GLY A 166 5.02 -4.92 -8.85
C GLY A 166 3.55 -4.57 -8.62
N ALA A 167 3.29 -3.70 -7.63
CA ALA A 167 1.93 -3.27 -7.30
C ALA A 167 1.26 -2.52 -8.46
N LEU A 168 1.99 -1.65 -9.16
CA LEU A 168 1.45 -0.94 -10.34
C LEU A 168 1.06 -1.92 -11.47
N ARG A 169 1.89 -2.96 -11.73
CA ARG A 169 1.54 -4.00 -12.71
C ARG A 169 0.30 -4.78 -12.29
N ALA A 170 0.22 -5.18 -11.02
CA ALA A 170 -0.95 -5.88 -10.48
C ALA A 170 -2.22 -5.04 -10.60
N ALA A 171 -2.16 -3.75 -10.23
CA ALA A 171 -3.29 -2.83 -10.35
C ALA A 171 -3.76 -2.68 -11.79
N ARG A 172 -2.85 -2.47 -12.75
CA ARG A 172 -3.17 -2.36 -14.18
C ARG A 172 -3.86 -3.62 -14.72
N ALA A 173 -3.36 -4.80 -14.33
CA ALA A 173 -3.96 -6.07 -14.73
C ALA A 173 -5.40 -6.20 -14.21
N LEU A 174 -5.66 -5.83 -12.96
CA LEU A 174 -7.01 -5.83 -12.37
C LEU A 174 -7.96 -4.86 -13.08
N LEU A 175 -7.44 -3.71 -13.51
CA LEU A 175 -8.23 -2.66 -14.17
C LEU A 175 -8.43 -2.89 -15.68
N GLY A 176 -7.77 -3.88 -16.27
CA GLY A 176 -7.81 -4.13 -17.71
C GLY A 176 -7.20 -3.01 -18.54
N THR A 177 -6.27 -2.22 -17.96
CA THR A 177 -5.59 -1.07 -18.59
C THR A 177 -4.17 -1.41 -19.06
N ALA A 178 -3.94 -2.67 -19.46
CA ALA A 178 -2.66 -3.18 -19.91
C ALA A 178 -2.15 -2.51 -21.21
#